data_bdb891f67de69cbb843054b0af2abdc2
#
_entry.id   bdb891f67de69cbb843054b0af2abdc2
#
_cell.length_a   1.000
_cell.length_b   1.000
_cell.length_c   1.000
_cell.angle_alpha   90.00
_cell.angle_beta   90.00
_cell.angle_gamma   90.00
#
_symmetry.space_group_name_H-M   'P 1'
#
loop_
_entity.id
_entity.type
_entity.pdbx_description
1 polymer ?
#
loop_
_entity_poly.entity_id
_entity_poly.type
_entity_poly.pdbx_seq_one_letter_code
_entity_poly.pdbx_strand_id
1 'polypeptide(L)' 'MNWQQRIVCDPKILAGKPTIKGTRISVELILGWFSSGWTTEQVLESYPNITRDDILAAFAYAQELLHDDGILPMAEAAA' A
#
# COMPACT_ATOMS: atom_id res chain seq x y z
N MET A 1 2.22 -12.90 -5.19
CA MET A 1 1.16 -11.87 -5.40
C MET A 1 1.56 -10.95 -6.54
N ASN A 2 0.69 -10.84 -7.51
CA ASN A 2 0.93 -9.95 -8.65
C ASN A 2 0.24 -8.60 -8.39
N TRP A 3 0.95 -7.72 -7.70
CA TRP A 3 0.37 -6.42 -7.33
C TRP A 3 0.10 -5.53 -8.55
N GLN A 4 0.77 -5.80 -9.68
CA GLN A 4 0.63 -4.98 -10.88
C GLN A 4 -0.80 -4.95 -11.42
N GLN A 5 -1.60 -5.95 -11.08
CA GLN A 5 -2.98 -6.01 -11.52
C GLN A 5 -3.91 -5.20 -10.62
N ARG A 6 -3.42 -4.75 -9.47
CA ARG A 6 -4.26 -4.09 -8.46
C ARG A 6 -3.84 -2.67 -8.14
N ILE A 7 -2.61 -2.29 -8.46
CA ILE A 7 -2.08 -0.95 -8.16
C ILE A 7 -1.89 -0.21 -9.46
N VAL A 8 -2.39 1.02 -9.52
CA VAL A 8 -2.25 1.87 -10.71
C VAL A 8 -1.78 3.26 -10.31
N CYS A 9 -1.10 3.93 -11.24
CA CYS A 9 -0.67 5.31 -11.08
C CYS A 9 -1.28 6.11 -12.23
N ASP A 10 -2.44 6.69 -11.98
CA ASP A 10 -3.16 7.46 -12.98
C ASP A 10 -3.01 8.94 -12.67
N PRO A 11 -2.44 9.75 -13.59
CA PRO A 11 -2.26 11.19 -13.34
C PRO A 11 -3.55 11.92 -12.97
N LYS A 12 -4.68 11.37 -13.34
CA LYS A 12 -5.98 11.97 -13.05
C LYS A 12 -6.48 11.62 -11.65
N ILE A 13 -5.82 10.71 -10.98
CA ILE A 13 -6.24 10.26 -9.65
C ILE A 13 -5.10 10.55 -8.67
N LEU A 14 -5.37 11.43 -7.73
CA LEU A 14 -4.40 11.81 -6.69
C LEU A 14 -3.03 12.16 -7.27
N ALA A 15 -3.03 12.86 -8.41
CA ALA A 15 -1.82 13.34 -9.07
C ALA A 15 -0.83 12.22 -9.40
N GLY A 16 -1.33 11.04 -9.70
CA GLY A 16 -0.49 9.92 -10.12
C GLY A 16 0.07 9.08 -8.99
N LYS A 17 -0.36 9.30 -7.77
CA LYS A 17 0.07 8.45 -6.66
C LYS A 17 -0.42 7.02 -6.87
N PRO A 18 0.35 6.01 -6.42
CA PRO A 18 -0.12 4.63 -6.51
C PRO A 18 -1.42 4.44 -5.72
N THR A 19 -2.44 3.94 -6.39
CA THR A 19 -3.76 3.70 -5.78
C THR A 19 -4.24 2.30 -6.11
N ILE A 20 -5.19 1.84 -5.31
CA ILE A 20 -5.91 0.60 -5.63
C ILE A 20 -6.77 0.88 -6.86
N LYS A 21 -6.64 0.05 -7.87
CA LYS A 21 -7.36 0.19 -9.13
C LYS A 21 -8.85 0.37 -8.89
N GLY A 22 -9.42 1.38 -9.52
CA GLY A 22 -10.84 1.64 -9.40
C GLY A 22 -11.23 2.44 -8.16
N THR A 23 -10.27 2.89 -7.38
CA THR A 23 -10.55 3.66 -6.16
C THR A 23 -9.66 4.90 -6.10
N ARG A 24 -9.89 5.75 -5.11
CA ARG A 24 -9.00 6.85 -4.76
C ARG A 24 -8.24 6.54 -3.47
N ILE A 25 -8.10 5.27 -3.16
CA ILE A 25 -7.40 4.83 -1.95
C ILE A 25 -5.95 4.57 -2.33
N SER A 26 -5.04 5.40 -1.82
CA SER A 26 -3.62 5.27 -2.15
C SER A 26 -2.95 4.19 -1.32
N VAL A 27 -1.84 3.68 -1.85
CA VAL A 27 -0.98 2.76 -1.11
C VAL A 27 -0.50 3.45 0.16
N GLU A 28 -0.11 4.72 0.05
CA GLU A 28 0.36 5.49 1.19
C GLU A 28 -0.68 5.55 2.31
N LEU A 29 -1.94 5.75 1.94
CA LEU A 29 -3.02 5.81 2.91
C LEU A 29 -3.18 4.48 3.62
N ILE A 30 -3.14 3.38 2.86
CA ILE A 30 -3.25 2.04 3.45
C ILE A 30 -2.12 1.79 4.45
N LEU A 31 -0.89 2.12 4.06
CA LEU A 31 0.25 1.95 4.96
C LEU A 31 0.06 2.79 6.23
N GLY A 32 -0.51 3.99 6.08
CA GLY A 32 -0.78 4.86 7.21
C GLY A 32 -1.77 4.25 8.19
N TRP A 33 -2.81 3.60 7.70
CA TRP A 33 -3.78 2.94 8.58
C TRP A 33 -3.08 1.89 9.44
N PHE A 34 -2.28 1.04 8.83
CA PHE A 34 -1.61 -0.03 9.57
C PHE A 34 -0.54 0.51 10.51
N SER A 35 0.16 1.56 10.11
CA SER A 35 1.15 2.17 11.00
C SER A 35 0.49 2.85 12.20
N SER A 36 -0.79 3.18 12.07
CA SER A 36 -1.57 3.75 13.18
C SER A 36 -2.25 2.68 14.03
N GLY A 37 -2.02 1.41 13.73
CA GLY A 37 -2.53 0.32 14.56
C GLY A 37 -3.85 -0.29 14.11
N TRP A 38 -4.35 0.08 12.92
CA TRP A 38 -5.57 -0.52 12.40
C TRP A 38 -5.34 -1.99 12.07
N THR A 39 -6.36 -2.81 12.26
CA THR A 39 -6.32 -4.21 11.83
C THR A 39 -6.90 -4.33 10.41
N THR A 40 -6.61 -5.45 9.77
CA THR A 40 -7.18 -5.73 8.45
C THR A 40 -8.71 -5.69 8.50
N GLU A 41 -9.28 -6.27 9.53
CA GLU A 41 -10.74 -6.30 9.69
C GLU A 41 -11.32 -4.89 9.81
N GLN A 42 -10.66 -4.02 10.55
CA GLN A 42 -11.12 -2.63 10.68
C GLN A 42 -11.07 -1.91 9.33
N VAL A 43 -10.02 -2.12 8.57
CA VAL A 43 -9.89 -1.50 7.25
C VAL A 43 -11.00 -1.98 6.33
N LEU A 44 -11.21 -3.29 6.25
CA LEU A 44 -12.22 -3.85 5.35
C LEU A 44 -13.63 -3.45 5.74
N GLU A 45 -13.88 -3.30 7.03
CA GLU A 45 -15.18 -2.85 7.51
C GLU A 45 -15.44 -1.39 7.15
N SER A 46 -14.41 -0.56 7.26
CA SER A 46 -14.54 0.87 6.98
C SER A 46 -14.52 1.18 5.47
N TYR A 47 -13.86 0.34 4.69
CA TYR A 47 -13.69 0.56 3.26
C TYR A 47 -14.08 -0.70 2.48
N PRO A 48 -15.39 -0.97 2.39
CA PRO A 48 -15.85 -2.22 1.77
C PRO A 48 -15.59 -2.33 0.27
N ASN A 49 -15.13 -1.27 -0.35
CA ASN A 49 -14.79 -1.28 -1.77
C ASN A 49 -13.39 -1.81 -2.07
N ILE A 50 -12.63 -2.19 -1.05
CA ILE A 50 -11.35 -2.86 -1.26
C ILE A 50 -11.38 -4.23 -0.61
N THR A 51 -10.45 -5.08 -1.02
CA THR A 51 -10.38 -6.46 -0.57
C THR A 51 -9.10 -6.72 0.20
N ARG A 52 -9.04 -7.86 0.85
CA ARG A 52 -7.82 -8.30 1.52
C ARG A 52 -6.66 -8.39 0.54
N ASP A 53 -6.92 -8.85 -0.68
CA ASP A 53 -5.87 -8.94 -1.72
C ASP A 53 -5.38 -7.54 -2.13
N ASP A 54 -6.24 -6.54 -2.11
CA ASP A 54 -5.82 -5.16 -2.39
C ASP A 54 -4.83 -4.67 -1.33
N ILE A 55 -5.10 -5.01 -0.07
CA ILE A 55 -4.21 -4.65 1.02
C ILE A 55 -2.86 -5.34 0.86
N LEU A 56 -2.87 -6.63 0.54
CA LEU A 56 -1.64 -7.37 0.31
C LEU A 56 -0.86 -6.79 -0.87
N ALA A 57 -1.57 -6.36 -1.92
CA ALA A 57 -0.94 -5.75 -3.06
C ALA A 57 -0.24 -4.44 -2.70
N ALA A 58 -0.85 -3.65 -1.81
CA ALA A 58 -0.24 -2.40 -1.35
C ALA A 58 1.08 -2.68 -0.63
N PHE A 59 1.11 -3.69 0.24
CA PHE A 59 2.35 -4.06 0.93
C PHE A 59 3.38 -4.62 -0.03
N ALA A 60 2.96 -5.43 -1.01
CA ALA A 60 3.88 -6.00 -1.98
C ALA A 60 4.52 -4.90 -2.84
N TYR A 61 3.73 -3.92 -3.24
CA TYR A 61 4.24 -2.77 -3.98
C TYR A 61 5.27 -2.00 -3.16
N ALA A 62 4.96 -1.72 -1.92
CA ALA A 62 5.86 -0.97 -1.05
C ALA A 62 7.16 -1.73 -0.82
N GLN A 63 7.07 -3.03 -0.61
CA GLN A 63 8.25 -3.87 -0.41
C GLN A 63 9.16 -3.82 -1.63
N GLU A 64 8.59 -3.94 -2.81
CA GLU A 64 9.38 -3.93 -4.03
C GLU A 64 10.04 -2.59 -4.27
N LEU A 65 9.32 -1.51 -3.97
CA LEU A 65 9.86 -0.17 -4.10
C LEU A 65 11.07 0.05 -3.19
N LEU A 66 10.97 -0.38 -1.94
CA LEU A 66 12.06 -0.26 -0.99
C LEU A 66 13.24 -1.15 -1.38
N HIS A 67 12.96 -2.33 -1.89
CA HIS A 67 14.01 -3.25 -2.31
C HIS A 67 14.82 -2.66 -3.46
N ASP A 68 14.13 -2.09 -4.45
CA ASP A 68 14.77 -1.52 -5.63
C ASP A 68 15.61 -0.31 -5.30
N ASP A 69 15.19 0.47 -4.32
CA ASP A 69 15.89 1.69 -3.93
C ASP A 69 17.11 1.42 -3.06
N GLY A 70 17.30 0.21 -2.62
CA GLY A 70 18.43 -0.11 -1.78
C GLY A 70 18.43 0.69 -0.50
N ILE A 71 17.28 0.77 0.12
CA ILE A 71 17.08 1.58 1.32
C ILE A 71 18.12 1.27 2.38
N LEU A 72 18.55 2.31 3.07
CA LEU A 72 19.58 2.21 4.08
C LEU A 72 19.26 1.18 5.14
N PRO A 73 20.28 0.48 5.60
CA PRO A 73 20.09 -0.56 6.60
C PRO A 73 19.92 0.02 7.99
N MET A 74 18.76 0.55 8.24
CA MET A 74 18.47 1.13 9.56
C MET A 74 18.42 0.07 10.65
N ALA A 75 18.26 -1.17 10.27
CA ALA A 75 18.08 -2.25 11.22
C ALA A 75 19.25 -2.42 12.18
N GLU A 76 20.46 -2.21 11.69
CA GLU A 76 21.60 -2.39 12.57
C GLU A 76 21.68 -1.31 13.64
N ALA A 77 21.12 -0.16 13.37
CA ALA A 77 21.07 0.89 14.38
C ALA A 77 20.11 0.53 15.50
N ALA A 78 19.12 -0.30 15.18
CA ALA A 78 18.13 -0.71 16.16
C ALA A 78 18.53 -1.95 16.93
N ALA A 79 19.59 -2.59 16.52
CA ALA A 79 20.01 -3.86 17.14
C ALA A 79 20.49 -3.70 18.58
#